data_ff31c0314baba94502227b110e0b3d7c
#
_entry.id   ff31c0314baba94502227b110e0b3d7c
#
_cell.length_a   1.000
_cell.length_b   1.000
_cell.length_c   1.000
_cell.angle_alpha   90.00
_cell.angle_beta   90.00
_cell.angle_gamma   90.00
#
_symmetry.space_group_name_H-M   'P 1'
#
loop_
_entity.id
_entity.type
_entity.pdbx_description
1 polymer ?
#
loop_
_entity_poly.entity_id
_entity_poly.type
_entity_poly.pdbx_seq_one_letter_code
_entity_poly.pdbx_strand_id
1 'polypeptide(L)'
;MAERTADEVAAVFAAAGDSVTVINGNKSTDQTDAEWKSELQRNVDHLELIKAYKKEDGTTSIWTSESFTAQDAAVTAGKTKIAAL
;
A
#
# COMPACT_ATOMS: atom_id res chain seq x y z
N MET A 1 20.52 12.39 3.32
CA MET A 1 19.29 11.61 3.45
C MET A 1 19.43 10.60 4.58
N ALA A 2 18.46 10.54 5.48
CA ALA A 2 18.55 9.63 6.62
C ALA A 2 18.46 8.18 6.17
N GLU A 3 19.28 7.32 6.73
CA GLU A 3 19.21 5.89 6.51
C GLU A 3 17.98 5.33 7.22
N ARG A 4 17.30 4.39 6.60
CA ARG A 4 16.23 3.68 7.26
C ARG A 4 16.78 2.60 8.16
N THR A 5 16.39 2.63 9.43
CA THR A 5 16.76 1.59 10.39
C THR A 5 15.98 0.31 10.07
N ALA A 6 16.44 -0.82 10.64
CA ALA A 6 15.73 -2.09 10.51
C ALA A 6 14.30 -1.98 11.05
N ASP A 7 14.10 -1.25 12.15
CA ASP A 7 12.77 -1.05 12.74
C ASP A 7 11.88 -0.22 11.82
N GLU A 8 12.42 0.80 11.16
CA GLU A 8 11.68 1.61 10.20
C GLU A 8 11.25 0.78 8.99
N VAL A 9 12.14 -0.08 8.48
CA VAL A 9 11.83 -0.98 7.38
C VAL A 9 10.74 -1.98 7.78
N ALA A 10 10.84 -2.56 8.98
CA ALA A 10 9.81 -3.48 9.48
C ALA A 10 8.46 -2.79 9.61
N ALA A 11 8.42 -1.54 10.07
CA ALA A 11 7.20 -0.76 10.19
C ALA A 11 6.58 -0.48 8.82
N VAL A 12 7.40 -0.18 7.81
CA VAL A 12 6.93 0.04 6.44
C VAL A 12 6.35 -1.25 5.85
N PHE A 13 7.00 -2.39 6.09
CA PHE A 13 6.48 -3.69 5.66
C PHE A 13 5.12 -4.01 6.29
N ALA A 14 4.98 -3.78 7.59
CA ALA A 14 3.71 -4.00 8.31
C ALA A 14 2.61 -3.09 7.75
N ALA A 15 2.92 -1.81 7.53
CA ALA A 15 1.97 -0.86 6.99
C ALA A 15 1.54 -1.22 5.56
N ALA A 16 2.46 -1.73 4.75
CA ALA A 16 2.15 -2.21 3.39
C ALA A 16 1.19 -3.40 3.44
N GLY A 17 1.44 -4.35 4.33
CA GLY A 17 0.56 -5.50 4.52
C GLY A 17 -0.84 -5.09 4.95
N ASP A 18 -0.95 -4.11 5.84
CA ASP A 18 -2.24 -3.58 6.28
C ASP A 18 -2.99 -2.92 5.11
N SER A 19 -2.31 -2.13 4.30
CA SER A 19 -2.93 -1.49 3.13
C SER A 19 -3.41 -2.51 2.10
N VAL A 20 -2.60 -3.52 1.82
CA VAL A 20 -2.98 -4.62 0.92
C VAL A 20 -4.22 -5.33 1.44
N THR A 21 -4.27 -5.62 2.74
CA THR A 21 -5.40 -6.29 3.38
C THR A 21 -6.69 -5.46 3.24
N VAL A 22 -6.60 -4.15 3.49
CA VAL A 22 -7.76 -3.25 3.36
C VAL A 22 -8.27 -3.24 1.93
N ILE A 23 -7.38 -3.08 0.95
CA ILE A 23 -7.76 -3.00 -0.46
C ILE A 23 -8.41 -4.30 -0.94
N ASN A 24 -7.91 -5.44 -0.48
CA ASN A 24 -8.45 -6.75 -0.87
C ASN A 24 -9.70 -7.14 -0.09
N GLY A 25 -10.07 -6.36 0.92
CA GLY A 25 -11.28 -6.59 1.71
C GLY A 25 -12.53 -6.00 1.07
N ASN A 26 -13.57 -5.89 1.86
CA ASN A 26 -14.87 -5.40 1.43
C ASN A 26 -15.31 -4.21 2.29
N LYS A 27 -16.19 -3.40 1.72
CA LYS A 27 -16.82 -2.31 2.44
C LYS A 27 -17.54 -2.86 3.68
N SER A 28 -17.36 -2.18 4.81
CA SER A 28 -18.12 -2.47 6.02
C SER A 28 -19.58 -2.10 5.81
N THR A 29 -20.48 -2.83 6.47
CA THR A 29 -21.92 -2.50 6.42
C THR A 29 -22.22 -1.12 7.01
N ASP A 30 -21.33 -0.60 7.85
CA ASP A 30 -21.48 0.72 8.48
C ASP A 30 -20.92 1.85 7.63
N GLN A 31 -20.20 1.55 6.56
CA GLN A 31 -19.61 2.55 5.66
C GLN A 31 -20.54 2.87 4.50
N THR A 32 -20.53 4.15 4.09
CA THR A 32 -21.12 4.53 2.80
C THR A 32 -20.12 4.21 1.69
N ASP A 33 -20.61 4.20 0.44
CA ASP A 33 -19.73 4.03 -0.71
C ASP A 33 -18.67 5.13 -0.78
N ALA A 34 -19.03 6.36 -0.42
CA ALA A 34 -18.09 7.47 -0.40
C ALA A 34 -16.98 7.28 0.64
N GLU A 35 -17.33 6.78 1.81
CA GLU A 35 -16.36 6.48 2.87
C GLU A 35 -15.41 5.35 2.45
N TRP A 36 -15.96 4.29 1.86
CA TRP A 36 -15.17 3.18 1.35
C TRP A 36 -14.22 3.62 0.22
N LYS A 37 -14.71 4.44 -0.69
CA LYS A 37 -13.91 5.00 -1.78
C LYS A 37 -12.72 5.81 -1.23
N SER A 38 -12.97 6.64 -0.21
CA SER A 38 -11.91 7.42 0.43
C SER A 38 -10.88 6.52 1.11
N GLU A 39 -11.33 5.46 1.77
CA GLU A 39 -10.43 4.50 2.40
C GLU A 39 -9.58 3.77 1.37
N LEU A 40 -10.17 3.30 0.29
CA LEU A 40 -9.45 2.66 -0.81
C LEU A 40 -8.41 3.61 -1.41
N GLN A 41 -8.79 4.85 -1.67
CA GLN A 41 -7.88 5.84 -2.26
C GLN A 41 -6.70 6.12 -1.35
N ARG A 42 -6.93 6.26 -0.05
CA ARG A 42 -5.86 6.49 0.92
C ARG A 42 -4.86 5.33 0.94
N ASN A 43 -5.35 4.09 0.89
CA ASN A 43 -4.48 2.93 0.91
C ASN A 43 -3.76 2.72 -0.42
N VAL A 44 -4.40 3.01 -1.55
CA VAL A 44 -3.76 3.00 -2.87
C VAL A 44 -2.62 4.03 -2.91
N ASP A 45 -2.90 5.26 -2.47
CA ASP A 45 -1.89 6.33 -2.46
C ASP A 45 -0.71 5.96 -1.56
N HIS A 46 -0.99 5.36 -0.40
CA HIS A 46 0.04 4.90 0.52
C HIS A 46 0.96 3.87 -0.13
N LEU A 47 0.39 2.86 -0.79
CA LEU A 47 1.19 1.85 -1.48
C LEU A 47 2.00 2.43 -2.63
N GLU A 48 1.42 3.34 -3.42
CA GLU A 48 2.15 3.99 -4.49
C GLU A 48 3.35 4.79 -3.98
N LEU A 49 3.21 5.41 -2.83
CA LEU A 49 4.29 6.15 -2.19
C LEU A 49 5.40 5.20 -1.73
N ILE A 50 5.07 4.19 -0.95
CA ILE A 50 6.07 3.32 -0.33
C ILE A 50 6.71 2.33 -1.30
N LYS A 51 6.05 2.00 -2.40
CA LYS A 51 6.64 1.15 -3.46
C LYS A 51 7.95 1.73 -3.97
N ALA A 52 8.06 3.06 -3.96
CA ALA A 52 9.24 3.76 -4.46
C ALA A 52 10.39 3.83 -3.44
N TYR A 53 10.19 3.35 -2.23
CA TYR A 53 11.21 3.44 -1.18
C TYR A 53 12.45 2.63 -1.56
N LYS A 54 13.60 3.24 -1.29
CA LYS A 54 14.91 2.65 -1.57
C LYS A 54 15.68 2.46 -0.27
N LYS A 55 16.65 1.55 -0.31
CA LYS A 55 17.63 1.40 0.77
C LYS A 55 18.50 2.64 0.83
N GLU A 56 19.36 2.69 1.81
CA GLU A 56 20.28 3.82 2.04
C GLU A 56 21.16 4.16 0.85
N ASP A 57 21.38 3.21 -0.07
CA ASP A 57 22.16 3.45 -1.29
C ASP A 57 21.39 4.31 -2.32
N GLY A 58 20.09 4.53 -2.11
CA GLY A 58 19.26 5.34 -3.01
C GLY A 58 18.86 4.66 -4.32
N THR A 59 19.30 3.43 -4.54
CA THR A 59 19.05 2.71 -5.80
C THR A 59 18.36 1.37 -5.61
N THR A 60 18.66 0.66 -4.53
CA THR A 60 18.08 -0.67 -4.28
C THR A 60 16.74 -0.55 -3.58
N SER A 61 15.70 -1.16 -4.14
CA SER A 61 14.39 -1.21 -3.50
C SER A 61 14.48 -1.92 -2.15
N ILE A 62 13.71 -1.44 -1.16
CA ILE A 62 13.59 -2.15 0.11
C ILE A 62 12.73 -3.42 -0.02
N TRP A 63 11.98 -3.57 -1.13
CA TRP A 63 11.00 -4.63 -1.33
C TRP A 63 11.60 -5.85 -2.03
N THR A 64 11.13 -7.03 -1.65
CA THR A 64 11.40 -8.23 -2.45
C THR A 64 10.55 -8.17 -3.72
N SER A 65 10.90 -8.98 -4.73
CA SER A 65 10.10 -9.07 -5.95
C SER A 65 8.66 -9.48 -5.64
N GLU A 66 8.47 -10.40 -4.72
CA GLU A 66 7.14 -10.89 -4.32
C GLU A 66 6.31 -9.80 -3.66
N SER A 67 6.89 -9.07 -2.71
CA SER A 67 6.17 -8.01 -2.01
C SER A 67 5.87 -6.83 -2.93
N PHE A 68 6.77 -6.50 -3.84
CA PHE A 68 6.53 -5.45 -4.82
C PHE A 68 5.36 -5.84 -5.74
N THR A 69 5.36 -7.09 -6.23
CA THR A 69 4.28 -7.58 -7.09
C THR A 69 2.93 -7.58 -6.35
N ALA A 70 2.91 -7.98 -5.08
CA ALA A 70 1.70 -7.98 -4.27
C ALA A 70 1.14 -6.56 -4.11
N GLN A 71 2.01 -5.58 -3.84
CA GLN A 71 1.60 -4.18 -3.74
C GLN A 71 1.07 -3.65 -5.06
N ASP A 72 1.72 -3.97 -6.15
CA ASP A 72 1.32 -3.53 -7.48
C ASP A 72 -0.06 -4.10 -7.85
N ALA A 73 -0.28 -5.38 -7.56
CA ALA A 73 -1.57 -6.03 -7.77
C ALA A 73 -2.67 -5.37 -6.90
N ALA A 74 -2.36 -5.05 -5.65
CA ALA A 74 -3.30 -4.39 -4.74
C ALA A 74 -3.65 -2.98 -5.24
N VAL A 75 -2.67 -2.22 -5.71
CA VAL A 75 -2.91 -0.89 -6.29
C VAL A 75 -3.87 -0.98 -7.48
N THR A 76 -3.63 -1.92 -8.37
CA THR A 76 -4.50 -2.13 -9.54
C THR A 76 -5.92 -2.51 -9.10
N ALA A 77 -6.04 -3.44 -8.16
CA ALA A 77 -7.34 -3.87 -7.62
C ALA A 77 -8.07 -2.71 -6.94
N GLY A 78 -7.34 -1.89 -6.18
CA GLY A 78 -7.91 -0.73 -5.51
C GLY A 78 -8.45 0.29 -6.49
N LYS A 79 -7.70 0.59 -7.54
CA LYS A 79 -8.15 1.52 -8.58
C LYS A 79 -9.40 1.00 -9.30
N THR A 80 -9.46 -0.30 -9.56
CA THR A 80 -10.64 -0.93 -10.17
C THR A 80 -11.86 -0.81 -9.26
N LYS A 81 -11.70 -1.07 -7.97
CA LYS A 81 -12.78 -0.94 -6.99
C LYS A 81 -13.29 0.50 -6.89
N ILE A 82 -12.37 1.46 -6.87
CA ILE A 82 -12.73 2.89 -6.82
C ILE A 82 -13.53 3.27 -8.06
N ALA A 83 -13.13 2.82 -9.22
CA ALA A 83 -13.82 3.15 -10.47
C ALA A 83 -15.22 2.52 -10.55
N ALA A 84 -15.45 1.46 -9.81
CA ALA A 84 -16.75 0.76 -9.79
C ALA A 84 -17.75 1.36 -8.78
N LEU A 85 -17.33 2.32 -7.97
CA LEU A 85 -18.20 2.94 -6.97
C LEU A 85 -18.97 4.15 -7.48
#